data_155b97a1c97d8fb61c7cfacb100b3055
#
_entry.id   155b97a1c97d8fb61c7cfacb100b3055
#
_cell.length_a   1.000
_cell.length_b   1.000
_cell.length_c   1.000
_cell.angle_alpha   90.00
_cell.angle_beta   90.00
_cell.angle_gamma   90.00
#
_symmetry.space_group_name_H-M   'P 1'
#
loop_
_entity.id
_entity.type
_entity.pdbx_description
1 polymer ?
#
loop_
_entity_poly.entity_id
_entity_poly.type
_entity_poly.pdbx_seq_one_letter_code
_entity_poly.pdbx_strand_id
1 'polypeptide(L)' 'MKNLNISNIKQELKIDAKALNIPTGSAEIFIDRTLKVVSKKFNNHTIVTEKDLKTAIFKELSKYHKDFAYVYKNRDKII' A
#
# COMPACT_ATOMS: atom_id res chain seq x y z
N MET A 1 6.57 20.34 -4.60
CA MET A 1 6.89 18.93 -4.49
C MET A 1 6.25 18.34 -3.25
N LYS A 2 5.73 17.19 -3.36
CA LYS A 2 5.11 16.53 -2.21
C LYS A 2 5.96 15.40 -1.69
N ASN A 3 6.06 15.33 -0.39
CA ASN A 3 6.69 14.19 0.25
C ASN A 3 5.75 13.00 0.18
N LEU A 4 6.31 11.83 -0.01
CA LEU A 4 5.53 10.61 0.07
C LEU A 4 5.12 10.42 1.52
N ASN A 5 3.81 10.38 1.75
CA ASN A 5 3.31 10.22 3.11
C ASN A 5 3.17 8.75 3.44
N ILE A 6 4.30 8.10 3.62
CA ILE A 6 4.36 6.65 3.87
C ILE A 6 3.62 6.28 5.15
N SER A 7 3.70 7.14 6.16
CA SER A 7 3.01 6.86 7.43
C SER A 7 1.51 6.74 7.25
N ASN A 8 0.90 7.64 6.49
CA ASN A 8 -0.53 7.59 6.25
C ASN A 8 -0.91 6.35 5.45
N ILE A 9 -0.12 6.04 4.43
CA ILE A 9 -0.36 4.85 3.63
C ILE A 9 -0.28 3.59 4.48
N LYS A 10 0.71 3.53 5.36
CA LYS A 10 0.87 2.39 6.25
C LYS A 10 -0.35 2.22 7.14
N GLN A 11 -0.88 3.31 7.68
CA GLN A 11 -2.07 3.25 8.52
C GLN A 11 -3.30 2.81 7.75
N GLU A 12 -3.46 3.32 6.53
CA GLU A 12 -4.57 2.89 5.68
C GLU A 12 -4.51 1.40 5.40
N LEU A 13 -3.33 0.89 5.10
CA LEU A 13 -3.15 -0.53 4.85
C LEU A 13 -3.46 -1.36 6.10
N LYS A 14 -3.08 -0.87 7.27
CA LYS A 14 -3.39 -1.56 8.51
C LYS A 14 -4.90 -1.64 8.75
N ILE A 15 -5.61 -0.57 8.45
CA ILE A 15 -7.07 -0.55 8.59
C ILE A 15 -7.70 -1.56 7.63
N ASP A 16 -7.25 -1.57 6.38
CA ASP A 16 -7.78 -2.50 5.39
C ASP A 16 -7.51 -3.96 5.78
N ALA A 17 -6.32 -4.24 6.29
CA ALA A 17 -5.97 -5.57 6.74
C ALA A 17 -6.87 -6.02 7.88
N LYS A 18 -7.16 -5.11 8.80
CA LYS A 18 -8.03 -5.40 9.94
C LYS A 18 -9.44 -5.71 9.46
N ALA A 19 -9.91 -4.97 8.47
CA ALA A 19 -11.25 -5.21 7.91
C ALA A 19 -11.35 -6.58 7.25
N LEU A 20 -10.23 -7.10 6.75
CA LEU A 20 -10.18 -8.43 6.13
C LEU A 20 -9.82 -9.52 7.12
N ASN A 21 -9.69 -9.19 8.39
CA ASN A 21 -9.32 -10.15 9.44
C ASN A 21 -7.94 -10.78 9.21
N ILE A 22 -7.04 -10.03 8.58
CA ILE A 22 -5.67 -10.50 8.40
C ILE A 22 -4.93 -10.36 9.73
N PRO A 23 -4.25 -11.40 10.20
CA PRO A 23 -3.50 -11.30 11.45
C PRO A 23 -2.50 -10.14 11.41
N THR A 24 -2.39 -9.42 12.52
CA THR A 24 -1.56 -8.23 12.60
C THR A 24 -0.11 -8.50 12.17
N GLY A 25 0.45 -9.62 12.65
CA GLY A 25 1.84 -9.96 12.29
C GLY A 25 2.02 -10.16 10.80
N SER A 26 1.09 -10.90 10.17
CA SER A 26 1.15 -11.12 8.74
C SER A 26 0.96 -9.82 7.96
N ALA A 27 -0.01 -9.02 8.41
CA ALA A 27 -0.28 -7.74 7.76
C ALA A 27 0.94 -6.84 7.80
N GLU A 28 1.62 -6.76 8.93
CA GLU A 28 2.80 -5.92 9.05
C GLU A 28 3.91 -6.37 8.09
N ILE A 29 4.10 -7.67 7.95
CA ILE A 29 5.09 -8.20 7.02
C ILE A 29 4.75 -7.80 5.58
N PHE A 30 3.50 -7.99 5.18
CA PHE A 30 3.06 -7.64 3.83
C PHE A 30 3.22 -6.15 3.57
N ILE A 31 2.81 -5.34 4.53
CA ILE A 31 2.86 -3.88 4.41
C ILE A 31 4.32 -3.42 4.33
N ASP A 32 5.15 -3.89 5.24
CA ASP A 32 6.55 -3.47 5.27
C ASP A 32 7.28 -3.85 3.98
N ARG A 33 7.07 -5.06 3.49
CA ARG A 33 7.71 -5.49 2.25
C ARG A 33 7.22 -4.69 1.06
N THR A 34 5.92 -4.45 1.00
CA THR A 34 5.32 -3.68 -0.08
C THR A 34 5.89 -2.25 -0.10
N LEU A 35 5.89 -1.60 1.04
CA LEU A 35 6.36 -0.23 1.13
C LEU A 35 7.85 -0.13 0.87
N LYS A 36 8.61 -1.12 1.29
CA LYS A 36 10.05 -1.13 1.03
C LYS A 36 10.34 -1.19 -0.46
N VAL A 37 9.65 -2.08 -1.17
CA VAL A 37 9.83 -2.22 -2.61
C VAL A 37 9.38 -0.95 -3.34
N VAL A 38 8.23 -0.43 -2.96
CA VAL A 38 7.69 0.77 -3.59
C VAL A 38 8.59 1.98 -3.35
N SER A 39 9.06 2.15 -2.12
CA SER A 39 9.97 3.25 -1.80
C SER A 39 11.24 3.16 -2.63
N LYS A 40 11.78 1.96 -2.78
CA LYS A 40 12.98 1.76 -3.56
C LYS A 40 12.73 2.04 -5.03
N LYS A 41 11.56 1.66 -5.53
CA LYS A 41 11.20 1.88 -6.92
C LYS A 41 11.14 3.37 -7.26
N PHE A 42 10.65 4.18 -6.35
CA PHE A 42 10.51 5.61 -6.57
C PHE A 42 11.63 6.45 -5.97
N ASN A 43 12.68 5.81 -5.51
CA ASN A 43 13.76 6.52 -4.82
C ASN A 43 14.41 7.61 -5.65
N ASN A 44 14.56 7.39 -6.95
CA ASN A 44 15.20 8.34 -7.84
C ASN A 44 14.22 9.25 -8.58
N HIS A 45 12.95 9.14 -8.27
CA HIS A 45 11.94 9.95 -8.92
C HIS A 45 11.71 11.24 -8.16
N THR A 46 11.72 12.35 -8.88
CA THR A 46 11.48 13.64 -8.25
C THR A 46 9.99 13.92 -8.07
N ILE A 47 9.18 13.36 -8.94
CA ILE A 47 7.73 13.55 -8.87
C ILE A 47 7.05 12.19 -8.92
N VAL A 48 6.21 11.94 -7.92
CA VAL A 48 5.41 10.71 -7.87
C VAL A 48 3.98 11.12 -7.58
N THR A 49 3.07 10.77 -8.47
CA THR A 49 1.65 11.05 -8.26
C THR A 49 1.03 10.01 -7.33
N GLU A 50 -0.07 10.39 -6.69
CA GLU A 50 -0.79 9.43 -5.85
C GLU A 50 -1.24 8.23 -6.64
N LYS A 51 -1.65 8.45 -7.89
CA LYS A 51 -2.09 7.36 -8.75
C LYS A 51 -0.97 6.37 -9.01
N ASP A 52 0.24 6.88 -9.30
CA ASP A 52 1.39 6.02 -9.54
C ASP A 52 1.73 5.22 -8.30
N LEU A 53 1.68 5.88 -7.15
CA LEU A 53 2.00 5.25 -5.87
C LEU A 53 0.99 4.14 -5.56
N LYS A 54 -0.29 4.43 -5.71
CA LYS A 54 -1.33 3.44 -5.44
C LYS A 54 -1.23 2.25 -6.38
N THR A 55 -0.94 2.50 -7.64
CA THR A 55 -0.80 1.42 -8.62
C THR A 55 0.37 0.53 -8.26
N ALA A 56 1.50 1.12 -7.87
CA ALA A 56 2.67 0.34 -7.47
C ALA A 56 2.39 -0.49 -6.22
N ILE A 57 1.72 0.11 -5.24
CA ILE A 57 1.37 -0.60 -4.01
C ILE A 57 0.41 -1.75 -4.33
N PHE A 58 -0.58 -1.51 -5.17
CA PHE A 58 -1.52 -2.55 -5.55
C PHE A 58 -0.80 -3.74 -6.21
N LYS A 59 0.07 -3.46 -7.15
CA LYS A 59 0.78 -4.52 -7.85
C LYS A 59 1.66 -5.34 -6.92
N GLU A 60 2.36 -4.67 -6.04
CA GLU A 60 3.26 -5.37 -5.12
C GLU A 60 2.46 -6.14 -4.07
N LEU A 61 1.43 -5.52 -3.52
CA LEU A 61 0.62 -6.14 -2.49
C LEU A 61 -0.13 -7.36 -3.00
N SER A 62 -0.56 -7.33 -4.26
CA SER A 62 -1.30 -8.45 -4.83
C SER A 62 -0.44 -9.70 -4.98
N LYS A 63 0.86 -9.57 -4.93
CA LYS A 63 1.75 -10.73 -4.93
C LYS A 63 1.66 -11.51 -3.63
N TYR A 64 1.30 -10.83 -2.56
CA TYR A 64 1.20 -11.45 -1.24
C TYR A 64 -0.24 -11.81 -0.89
N HIS A 65 -1.18 -10.92 -1.22
CA HIS A 65 -2.56 -11.12 -0.82
C HIS A 65 -3.47 -10.33 -1.76
N LYS A 66 -4.15 -11.02 -2.65
CA LYS A 66 -4.97 -10.38 -3.67
C LYS A 66 -6.14 -9.59 -3.09
N ASP A 67 -6.81 -10.14 -2.11
CA ASP A 67 -7.97 -9.46 -1.51
C ASP A 67 -7.55 -8.17 -0.82
N PHE A 68 -6.43 -8.20 -0.14
CA PHE A 68 -5.89 -7.03 0.52
C PHE A 68 -5.59 -5.93 -0.50
N ALA A 69 -4.92 -6.30 -1.59
CA ALA A 69 -4.61 -5.36 -2.65
C ALA A 69 -5.87 -4.80 -3.29
N TYR A 70 -6.86 -5.64 -3.50
CA TYR A 70 -8.10 -5.23 -4.11
C TYR A 70 -8.85 -4.21 -3.24
N VAL A 71 -8.92 -4.47 -1.94
CA VAL A 71 -9.57 -3.55 -1.02
C VAL A 71 -8.85 -2.20 -1.02
N TYR A 72 -7.53 -2.23 -0.99
CA TYR A 72 -6.76 -0.99 -1.02
C TYR A 72 -7.00 -0.20 -2.30
N LYS A 73 -7.00 -0.88 -3.44
CA LYS A 73 -7.20 -0.24 -4.73
C LYS A 73 -8.57 0.43 -4.83
N ASN A 74 -9.58 -0.21 -4.28
CA ASN A 74 -10.96 0.25 -4.41
C ASN A 74 -11.44 1.04 -3.20
N ARG A 75 -10.54 1.38 -2.31
CA ARG A 75 -10.87 2.10 -1.10
C ARG A 75 -11.63 3.39 -1.37
N ASP A 76 -11.23 4.13 -2.39
CA ASP A 76 -11.87 5.40 -2.75
C ASP A 76 -13.24 5.20 -3.41
N LYS A 77 -13.50 4.00 -3.89
CA LYS A 77 -14.75 3.67 -4.57
C LYS A 77 -15.77 3.03 -3.67
N ILE A 78 -15.38 2.68 -2.46
CA ILE A 78 -16.25 2.04 -1.49
C ILE A 78 -16.77 3.10 -0.53
N ILE A 79 -17.53 3.99 -1.04
CA ILE A 79 -18.08 5.05 -0.19
C ILE A 79 -19.58 4.87 -0.08
#